data_cb7bed4dc92e630545951ca537a72743
#
_entry.id   cb7bed4dc92e630545951ca537a72743
#
_cell.length_a   1.000
_cell.length_b   1.000
_cell.length_c   1.000
_cell.angle_alpha   90.00
_cell.angle_beta   90.00
_cell.angle_gamma   90.00
#
_symmetry.space_group_name_H-M   'P 1'
#
loop_
_entity.id
_entity.type
_entity.pdbx_description
1 polymer ?
#
loop_
_entity_poly.entity_id
_entity_poly.type
_entity_poly.pdbx_seq_one_letter_code
_entity_poly.pdbx_strand_id
1 'polypeptide(L)'
;VHWKWYLLSILLFGGCFWYIYCKTPFTYRRVAIVMIKTPANSRSTMQLNNSDFTGLVNVASEILQFKSKELMRKVIDRLQANISYTVYDGLRPVELYTESPVRVTFLDAGMDEAHSLSVTPKSRQQVELADFSRGMEQRKVVNLNDTIHTALGRLIVFAAENYGESSFGKPVLVTCKPPEEMVSFWLYNLEIKQMSGDAALLHLTMNDLSPTRAADILDMLITIYNEEAIKDKNRIAVNTAEFIKERLQIIEHELGSVETDIEDLKRANNGVDIDMAAGMYIQDSREYESSIKELD
;
A
#
# COMPACT_ATOMS: atom_id res chain seq x y z
N VAL A 1 -43.89 47.66 11.97
CA VAL A 1 -44.75 46.82 12.84
C VAL A 1 -44.36 45.33 12.80
N HIS A 2 -43.53 44.87 11.87
CA HIS A 2 -43.15 43.43 11.76
C HIS A 2 -41.81 43.06 12.41
N TRP A 3 -41.18 43.96 13.19
CA TRP A 3 -39.86 43.73 13.79
C TRP A 3 -39.75 42.50 14.68
N LYS A 4 -40.82 42.11 15.34
CA LYS A 4 -40.87 40.89 16.14
C LYS A 4 -40.64 39.62 15.30
N TRP A 5 -41.07 39.58 14.07
CA TRP A 5 -40.88 38.46 13.16
C TRP A 5 -39.41 38.33 12.73
N TYR A 6 -38.69 39.44 12.54
CA TYR A 6 -37.25 39.44 12.26
C TYR A 6 -36.46 38.89 13.45
N LEU A 7 -36.79 39.28 14.70
CA LEU A 7 -36.18 38.74 15.90
C LEU A 7 -36.43 37.24 16.03
N LEU A 8 -37.66 36.79 15.79
CA LEU A 8 -38.02 35.36 15.82
C LEU A 8 -37.24 34.58 14.78
N SER A 9 -37.10 35.11 13.56
CA SER A 9 -36.34 34.48 12.49
C SER A 9 -34.86 34.34 12.84
N ILE A 10 -34.24 35.42 13.36
CA ILE A 10 -32.82 35.40 13.78
C ILE A 10 -32.61 34.37 14.89
N LEU A 11 -33.51 34.29 15.88
CA LEU A 11 -33.42 33.34 16.97
C LEU A 11 -33.54 31.90 16.47
N LEU A 12 -34.46 31.66 15.53
CA LEU A 12 -34.70 30.34 14.95
C LEU A 12 -33.50 29.88 14.10
N PHE A 13 -33.02 30.75 13.20
CA PHE A 13 -31.85 30.42 12.37
C PHE A 13 -30.58 30.32 13.20
N GLY A 14 -30.36 31.21 14.18
CA GLY A 14 -29.25 31.17 15.10
C GLY A 14 -29.23 29.86 15.93
N GLY A 15 -30.39 29.45 16.44
CA GLY A 15 -30.56 28.19 17.16
C GLY A 15 -30.29 26.97 16.28
N CYS A 16 -30.78 26.98 15.04
CA CYS A 16 -30.53 25.93 14.06
C CYS A 16 -29.02 25.84 13.72
N PHE A 17 -28.38 26.97 13.47
CA PHE A 17 -26.94 27.04 13.20
C PHE A 17 -26.11 26.57 14.40
N TRP A 18 -26.48 26.99 15.60
CA TRP A 18 -25.86 26.54 16.85
C TRP A 18 -25.98 25.03 17.04
N TYR A 19 -27.16 24.46 16.77
CA TYR A 19 -27.38 23.00 16.85
C TYR A 19 -26.50 22.24 15.85
N ILE A 20 -26.44 22.70 14.58
CA ILE A 20 -25.60 22.08 13.55
C ILE A 20 -24.13 22.17 13.97
N TYR A 21 -23.66 23.34 14.43
CA TYR A 21 -22.30 23.53 14.91
C TYR A 21 -21.93 22.58 16.06
N CYS A 22 -22.81 22.42 17.05
CA CYS A 22 -22.60 21.51 18.16
C CYS A 22 -22.56 20.02 17.74
N LYS A 23 -23.23 19.66 16.64
CA LYS A 23 -23.30 18.27 16.15
C LYS A 23 -22.18 17.93 15.19
N THR A 24 -21.55 18.94 14.56
CA THR A 24 -20.50 18.70 13.55
C THR A 24 -19.18 18.31 14.21
N PRO A 25 -18.59 17.14 13.86
CA PRO A 25 -17.30 16.73 14.39
C PRO A 25 -16.16 17.62 13.87
N PHE A 26 -15.08 17.71 14.63
CA PHE A 26 -13.87 18.36 14.17
C PHE A 26 -13.11 17.46 13.18
N THR A 27 -12.64 18.05 12.11
CA THR A 27 -11.79 17.38 11.13
C THR A 27 -10.38 17.92 11.24
N TYR A 28 -9.42 17.03 11.35
CA TYR A 28 -8.00 17.34 11.47
C TYR A 28 -7.30 16.99 10.16
N ARG A 29 -6.32 17.82 9.80
CA ARG A 29 -5.49 17.64 8.62
C ARG A 29 -4.08 17.27 9.03
N ARG A 30 -3.55 16.17 8.51
CA ARG A 30 -2.16 15.75 8.66
C ARG A 30 -1.47 15.71 7.32
N VAL A 31 -0.17 16.02 7.31
CA VAL A 31 0.65 16.08 6.10
C VAL A 31 1.92 15.27 6.32
N ALA A 32 2.26 14.42 5.37
CA ALA A 32 3.55 13.76 5.26
C ALA A 32 4.22 14.18 3.96
N ILE A 33 5.54 14.32 3.98
CA ILE A 33 6.33 14.65 2.80
C ILE A 33 7.21 13.45 2.46
N VAL A 34 7.07 12.97 1.22
CA VAL A 34 7.83 11.82 0.72
C VAL A 34 8.67 12.25 -0.46
N MET A 35 9.96 11.91 -0.41
CA MET A 35 10.87 12.08 -1.54
C MET A 35 11.00 10.78 -2.32
N ILE A 36 10.64 10.82 -3.59
CA ILE A 36 10.80 9.68 -4.51
C ILE A 36 12.23 9.68 -5.04
N LYS A 37 12.98 8.60 -4.76
CA LYS A 37 14.29 8.39 -5.35
C LYS A 37 14.15 7.63 -6.66
N THR A 38 14.35 8.31 -7.78
CA THR A 38 14.49 7.65 -9.08
C THR A 38 15.79 6.84 -9.12
N PRO A 39 15.77 5.55 -9.51
CA PRO A 39 16.99 4.77 -9.66
C PRO A 39 17.90 5.46 -10.69
N ALA A 40 19.18 5.64 -10.34
CA ALA A 40 20.17 6.30 -11.21
C ALA A 40 20.37 5.60 -12.56
N ASN A 41 19.97 4.33 -12.69
CA ASN A 41 20.12 3.51 -13.89
C ASN A 41 19.06 3.77 -14.98
N SER A 42 17.99 4.50 -14.70
CA SER A 42 17.02 4.87 -15.76
C SER A 42 17.52 5.99 -16.67
N ARG A 43 18.68 6.58 -16.37
CA ARG A 43 19.30 7.62 -17.20
C ARG A 43 20.12 7.10 -18.39
N SER A 44 20.42 5.79 -18.45
CA SER A 44 21.42 5.30 -19.43
C SER A 44 20.87 4.62 -20.68
N THR A 45 19.56 4.44 -20.82
CA THR A 45 19.03 3.70 -21.99
C THR A 45 18.19 4.49 -22.98
N MET A 46 17.89 5.77 -22.75
CA MET A 46 17.22 6.59 -23.76
C MET A 46 17.66 8.05 -23.69
N GLN A 47 18.89 8.29 -24.15
CA GLN A 47 19.34 9.63 -24.54
C GLN A 47 18.91 9.88 -26.00
N LEU A 48 17.60 9.94 -26.22
CA LEU A 48 16.99 10.45 -27.43
C LEU A 48 15.89 11.43 -27.04
N ASN A 49 16.26 12.72 -27.02
CA ASN A 49 15.43 13.90 -27.14
C ASN A 49 14.04 13.83 -26.49
N ASN A 50 13.95 14.06 -25.17
CA ASN A 50 12.88 14.75 -24.43
C ASN A 50 13.01 14.44 -22.94
N SER A 51 13.95 15.12 -22.26
CA SER A 51 14.28 14.91 -20.84
C SER A 51 13.16 15.30 -19.86
N ASP A 52 12.16 16.05 -20.30
CA ASP A 52 11.11 16.57 -19.40
C ASP A 52 9.94 15.59 -19.20
N PHE A 53 9.66 14.74 -20.20
CA PHE A 53 8.51 13.82 -20.13
C PHE A 53 8.75 12.59 -19.25
N THR A 54 9.98 12.10 -19.16
CA THR A 54 10.29 10.88 -18.37
C THR A 54 10.23 11.11 -16.85
N GLY A 55 10.59 12.29 -16.39
CA GLY A 55 10.49 12.66 -14.98
C GLY A 55 9.03 12.82 -14.52
N LEU A 56 8.20 13.47 -15.34
CA LEU A 56 6.78 13.71 -15.05
C LEU A 56 5.96 12.41 -15.07
N VAL A 57 6.23 11.52 -16.01
CA VAL A 57 5.56 10.22 -16.11
C VAL A 57 5.86 9.36 -14.88
N ASN A 58 7.09 9.40 -14.38
CA ASN A 58 7.47 8.62 -13.20
C ASN A 58 6.75 9.09 -11.94
N VAL A 59 6.68 10.41 -11.69
CA VAL A 59 5.99 10.97 -10.52
C VAL A 59 4.48 10.71 -10.59
N ALA A 60 3.85 10.82 -11.76
CA ALA A 60 2.44 10.52 -11.93
C ALA A 60 2.13 9.03 -11.66
N SER A 61 3.01 8.12 -12.08
CA SER A 61 2.90 6.68 -11.79
C SER A 61 2.99 6.41 -10.30
N GLU A 62 3.89 7.06 -9.58
CA GLU A 62 4.03 6.91 -8.14
C GLU A 62 2.80 7.44 -7.39
N ILE A 63 2.24 8.58 -7.82
CA ILE A 63 0.98 9.10 -7.26
C ILE A 63 -0.15 8.08 -7.43
N LEU A 64 -0.27 7.44 -8.60
CA LEU A 64 -1.27 6.40 -8.86
C LEU A 64 -1.04 5.16 -7.99
N GLN A 65 0.22 4.79 -7.76
CA GLN A 65 0.56 3.68 -6.89
C GLN A 65 0.17 3.95 -5.43
N PHE A 66 0.45 5.15 -4.89
CA PHE A 66 -0.03 5.56 -3.57
C PHE A 66 -1.56 5.58 -3.45
N LYS A 67 -2.27 5.86 -4.54
CA LYS A 67 -3.74 5.80 -4.62
C LYS A 67 -4.30 4.41 -4.97
N SER A 68 -3.46 3.39 -4.97
CA SER A 68 -3.91 2.01 -5.21
C SER A 68 -4.85 1.53 -4.12
N LYS A 69 -5.97 0.93 -4.53
CA LYS A 69 -6.93 0.31 -3.61
C LYS A 69 -6.31 -0.83 -2.81
N GLU A 70 -5.41 -1.59 -3.43
CA GLU A 70 -4.73 -2.70 -2.78
C GLU A 70 -3.79 -2.23 -1.68
N LEU A 71 -3.05 -1.14 -1.94
CA LEU A 71 -2.18 -0.54 -0.93
C LEU A 71 -3.00 -0.05 0.26
N MET A 72 -4.07 0.71 0.01
CA MET A 72 -4.96 1.21 1.05
C MET A 72 -5.63 0.07 1.84
N ARG A 73 -6.02 -1.02 1.17
CA ARG A 73 -6.56 -2.21 1.85
C ARG A 73 -5.56 -2.78 2.86
N LYS A 74 -4.29 -2.96 2.46
CA LYS A 74 -3.22 -3.43 3.37
C LYS A 74 -3.02 -2.49 4.57
N VAL A 75 -3.17 -1.17 4.36
CA VAL A 75 -3.14 -0.18 5.47
C VAL A 75 -4.29 -0.42 6.44
N ILE A 76 -5.51 -0.55 5.91
CA ILE A 76 -6.72 -0.77 6.71
C ILE A 76 -6.61 -2.06 7.52
N ASP A 77 -6.18 -3.15 6.89
CA ASP A 77 -6.05 -4.47 7.51
C ASP A 77 -4.99 -4.44 8.62
N ARG A 78 -3.85 -3.78 8.39
CA ARG A 78 -2.75 -3.70 9.36
C ARG A 78 -3.06 -2.80 10.56
N LEU A 79 -3.78 -1.70 10.36
CA LEU A 79 -4.18 -0.76 11.40
C LEU A 79 -5.56 -1.08 11.99
N GLN A 80 -6.30 -2.03 11.41
CA GLN A 80 -7.73 -2.25 11.71
C GLN A 80 -8.55 -0.94 11.62
N ALA A 81 -8.22 -0.11 10.62
CA ALA A 81 -8.82 1.20 10.41
C ALA A 81 -10.26 1.14 9.87
N ASN A 82 -10.82 -0.05 9.74
CA ASN A 82 -12.23 -0.31 9.47
C ASN A 82 -13.09 -0.27 10.75
N ILE A 83 -12.47 -0.19 11.95
CA ILE A 83 -13.16 -0.09 13.23
C ILE A 83 -12.98 1.32 13.77
N SER A 84 -14.09 1.99 14.11
CA SER A 84 -14.13 3.32 14.73
C SER A 84 -14.64 3.24 16.15
N TYR A 85 -14.06 4.04 17.03
CA TYR A 85 -14.43 4.14 18.44
C TYR A 85 -14.89 5.55 18.76
N THR A 86 -16.18 5.78 18.84
CA THR A 86 -16.77 7.12 19.00
C THR A 86 -17.40 7.29 20.36
N VAL A 87 -17.13 8.43 21.00
CA VAL A 87 -17.81 8.88 22.22
C VAL A 87 -18.50 10.20 21.93
N TYR A 88 -19.64 10.42 22.54
CA TYR A 88 -20.35 11.70 22.44
C TYR A 88 -19.94 12.63 23.58
N ASP A 89 -19.31 13.75 23.23
CA ASP A 89 -19.11 14.88 24.12
C ASP A 89 -20.26 15.89 23.90
N GLY A 90 -21.27 15.77 24.77
CA GLY A 90 -22.57 16.45 24.58
C GLY A 90 -23.26 15.92 23.30
N LEU A 91 -23.37 16.75 22.26
CA LEU A 91 -23.98 16.40 20.97
C LEU A 91 -22.93 16.04 19.89
N ARG A 92 -21.66 16.26 20.19
CA ARG A 92 -20.57 16.10 19.20
C ARG A 92 -19.97 14.71 19.30
N PRO A 93 -19.88 13.97 18.19
CA PRO A 93 -19.12 12.73 18.15
C PRO A 93 -17.61 13.01 18.10
N VAL A 94 -16.86 12.34 18.97
CA VAL A 94 -15.39 12.40 19.04
C VAL A 94 -14.84 11.01 18.79
N GLU A 95 -13.95 10.89 17.81
CA GLU A 95 -13.25 9.63 17.51
C GLU A 95 -12.08 9.46 18.48
N LEU A 96 -12.07 8.36 19.20
CA LEU A 96 -11.04 8.05 20.19
C LEU A 96 -9.83 7.32 19.60
N TYR A 97 -10.03 6.49 18.58
CA TYR A 97 -8.99 5.66 17.97
C TYR A 97 -8.13 4.93 19.01
N THR A 98 -6.85 5.33 19.22
CA THR A 98 -5.93 4.74 20.21
C THR A 98 -6.28 5.11 21.65
N GLU A 99 -7.00 6.20 21.86
CA GLU A 99 -7.42 6.65 23.20
C GLU A 99 -8.66 5.91 23.72
N SER A 100 -9.24 5.02 22.91
CA SER A 100 -10.37 4.20 23.35
C SER A 100 -9.99 3.32 24.54
N PRO A 101 -10.82 3.24 25.58
CA PRO A 101 -10.59 2.35 26.71
C PRO A 101 -10.76 0.88 26.34
N VAL A 102 -11.46 0.57 25.26
CA VAL A 102 -11.72 -0.81 24.81
C VAL A 102 -11.27 -1.01 23.39
N ARG A 103 -10.83 -2.23 23.08
CA ARG A 103 -10.60 -2.71 21.70
C ARG A 103 -11.51 -3.89 21.42
N VAL A 104 -12.13 -3.91 20.26
CA VAL A 104 -13.02 -4.98 19.82
C VAL A 104 -12.41 -5.64 18.59
N THR A 105 -12.26 -6.95 18.65
CA THR A 105 -11.84 -7.76 17.52
C THR A 105 -13.00 -8.63 17.08
N PHE A 106 -13.39 -8.52 15.83
CA PHE A 106 -14.39 -9.39 15.22
C PHE A 106 -13.68 -10.60 14.62
N LEU A 107 -14.10 -11.82 15.01
CA LEU A 107 -13.46 -13.06 14.60
C LEU A 107 -14.03 -13.64 13.32
N ASP A 108 -15.29 -13.35 13.01
CA ASP A 108 -15.93 -13.84 11.81
C ASP A 108 -15.60 -12.90 10.64
N ALA A 109 -14.67 -13.35 9.79
CA ALA A 109 -14.32 -12.66 8.55
C ALA A 109 -15.49 -12.78 7.57
N GLY A 110 -16.02 -11.66 7.08
CA GLY A 110 -17.12 -11.64 6.12
C GLY A 110 -18.13 -10.55 6.43
N MET A 111 -17.65 -9.41 6.92
CA MET A 111 -18.53 -8.27 7.16
C MET A 111 -18.79 -7.52 5.85
N ASP A 112 -19.80 -7.97 5.14
CA ASP A 112 -20.30 -7.26 3.95
C ASP A 112 -21.17 -6.05 4.31
N GLU A 113 -21.55 -5.92 5.59
CA GLU A 113 -22.40 -4.84 6.09
C GLU A 113 -21.75 -4.12 7.27
N ALA A 114 -22.07 -2.83 7.40
CA ALA A 114 -21.63 -2.04 8.53
C ALA A 114 -22.37 -2.47 9.81
N HIS A 115 -21.63 -2.69 10.88
CA HIS A 115 -22.14 -3.08 12.20
C HIS A 115 -21.76 -2.05 13.25
N SER A 116 -22.66 -1.80 14.19
CA SER A 116 -22.38 -0.95 15.33
C SER A 116 -22.87 -1.60 16.63
N LEU A 117 -22.12 -1.37 17.69
CA LEU A 117 -22.48 -1.79 19.04
C LEU A 117 -21.96 -0.77 20.05
N SER A 118 -22.65 -0.62 21.15
CA SER A 118 -22.21 0.21 22.27
C SER A 118 -21.54 -0.67 23.32
N VAL A 119 -20.31 -0.31 23.70
CA VAL A 119 -19.52 -0.99 24.75
C VAL A 119 -19.37 -0.05 25.91
N THR A 120 -19.92 -0.42 27.05
CA THR A 120 -19.82 0.38 28.28
C THR A 120 -18.99 -0.36 29.33
N PRO A 121 -17.79 0.12 29.69
CA PRO A 121 -17.02 -0.42 30.78
C PRO A 121 -17.79 -0.34 32.10
N LYS A 122 -17.94 -1.45 32.84
CA LYS A 122 -18.66 -1.50 34.15
C LYS A 122 -17.71 -1.72 35.30
N SER A 123 -16.73 -2.58 35.16
CA SER A 123 -15.76 -2.90 36.18
C SER A 123 -14.42 -3.26 35.53
N ARG A 124 -13.42 -3.60 36.33
CA ARG A 124 -12.08 -3.99 35.82
C ARG A 124 -12.09 -5.22 34.90
N GLN A 125 -13.14 -6.03 34.95
CA GLN A 125 -13.22 -7.31 34.23
C GLN A 125 -14.48 -7.44 33.36
N GLN A 126 -15.43 -6.51 33.46
CA GLN A 126 -16.72 -6.62 32.82
C GLN A 126 -17.08 -5.38 31.99
N VAL A 127 -17.69 -5.62 30.88
CA VAL A 127 -18.26 -4.62 29.97
C VAL A 127 -19.73 -4.97 29.69
N GLU A 128 -20.54 -3.95 29.47
CA GLU A 128 -21.90 -4.09 29.00
C GLU A 128 -21.93 -3.82 27.50
N LEU A 129 -22.49 -4.74 26.74
CA LEU A 129 -22.74 -4.60 25.29
C LEU A 129 -24.20 -4.27 25.08
N ALA A 130 -24.49 -3.29 24.24
CA ALA A 130 -25.84 -2.83 23.92
C ALA A 130 -25.90 -2.30 22.47
N ASP A 131 -27.09 -1.90 22.01
CA ASP A 131 -27.35 -1.19 20.76
C ASP A 131 -26.77 -1.89 19.51
N PHE A 132 -27.03 -3.19 19.39
CA PHE A 132 -26.67 -3.93 18.18
C PHE A 132 -27.51 -3.44 17.00
N SER A 133 -26.87 -3.11 15.88
CA SER A 133 -27.50 -2.49 14.69
C SER A 133 -28.62 -3.29 14.03
N ARG A 134 -28.98 -4.46 14.54
CA ARG A 134 -30.07 -5.34 14.07
C ARG A 134 -31.06 -5.73 15.15
N GLY A 135 -31.49 -4.76 15.96
CA GLY A 135 -32.73 -4.92 16.74
C GLY A 135 -32.67 -5.87 17.93
N MET A 136 -31.51 -6.18 18.49
CA MET A 136 -31.41 -6.82 19.80
C MET A 136 -31.15 -5.77 20.87
N GLU A 137 -32.22 -5.27 21.48
CA GLU A 137 -32.20 -4.33 22.64
C GLU A 137 -31.71 -4.96 23.94
N GLN A 138 -31.22 -6.19 23.93
CA GLN A 138 -30.77 -6.86 25.13
C GLN A 138 -29.36 -6.42 25.49
N ARG A 139 -29.27 -5.63 26.55
CA ARG A 139 -28.00 -5.35 27.22
C ARG A 139 -27.43 -6.64 27.79
N LYS A 140 -26.18 -6.96 27.42
CA LYS A 140 -25.50 -8.16 27.89
C LYS A 140 -24.22 -7.77 28.60
N VAL A 141 -24.09 -8.16 29.87
CA VAL A 141 -22.83 -8.00 30.60
C VAL A 141 -21.95 -9.22 30.28
N VAL A 142 -20.74 -8.96 29.88
CA VAL A 142 -19.77 -9.97 29.49
C VAL A 142 -18.40 -9.66 30.10
N ASN A 143 -17.57 -10.69 30.23
CA ASN A 143 -16.21 -10.50 30.69
C ASN A 143 -15.29 -10.07 29.56
N LEU A 144 -14.27 -9.32 29.92
CA LEU A 144 -13.18 -8.99 29.00
C LEU A 144 -12.41 -10.25 28.64
N ASN A 145 -11.85 -10.26 27.40
CA ASN A 145 -11.06 -11.34 26.84
C ASN A 145 -11.82 -12.65 26.57
N ASP A 146 -13.11 -12.70 26.80
CA ASP A 146 -13.95 -13.86 26.48
C ASP A 146 -14.45 -13.75 25.02
N THR A 147 -14.60 -14.90 24.35
CA THR A 147 -15.26 -14.96 23.05
C THR A 147 -16.76 -14.87 23.23
N ILE A 148 -17.36 -13.83 22.69
CA ILE A 148 -18.77 -13.52 22.84
C ILE A 148 -19.47 -13.83 21.52
N HIS A 149 -20.52 -14.66 21.61
CA HIS A 149 -21.42 -14.90 20.47
C HIS A 149 -22.52 -13.85 20.47
N THR A 150 -22.59 -13.09 19.39
CA THR A 150 -23.58 -12.03 19.18
C THR A 150 -24.30 -12.22 17.85
N ALA A 151 -25.35 -11.44 17.62
CA ALA A 151 -26.03 -11.40 16.32
C ALA A 151 -25.10 -10.88 15.18
N LEU A 152 -24.02 -10.19 15.53
CA LEU A 152 -23.01 -9.68 14.61
C LEU A 152 -21.85 -10.66 14.35
N GLY A 153 -21.94 -11.88 14.88
CA GLY A 153 -20.87 -12.86 14.87
C GLY A 153 -20.10 -12.96 16.18
N ARG A 154 -18.97 -13.67 16.15
CA ARG A 154 -18.09 -13.80 17.31
C ARG A 154 -17.19 -12.59 17.43
N LEU A 155 -17.12 -12.04 18.61
CA LEU A 155 -16.25 -10.91 18.93
C LEU A 155 -15.56 -11.10 20.28
N ILE A 156 -14.43 -10.43 20.45
CA ILE A 156 -13.71 -10.36 21.74
C ILE A 156 -13.51 -8.89 22.07
N VAL A 157 -13.75 -8.53 23.33
CA VAL A 157 -13.50 -7.18 23.85
C VAL A 157 -12.27 -7.23 24.74
N PHE A 158 -11.26 -6.43 24.41
CA PHE A 158 -10.03 -6.29 25.18
C PHE A 158 -10.03 -4.96 25.92
N ALA A 159 -9.42 -4.94 27.11
CA ALA A 159 -9.08 -3.69 27.79
C ALA A 159 -7.89 -3.03 27.05
N ALA A 160 -8.01 -1.76 26.71
CA ALA A 160 -6.92 -0.95 26.17
C ALA A 160 -6.16 -0.24 27.31
N GLU A 161 -5.09 0.49 26.97
CA GLU A 161 -4.25 1.20 27.96
C GLU A 161 -5.03 2.19 28.83
N ASN A 162 -6.05 2.83 28.25
CA ASN A 162 -6.90 3.81 28.93
C ASN A 162 -8.10 3.18 29.69
N TYR A 163 -8.10 1.85 29.85
CA TYR A 163 -9.15 1.16 30.60
C TYR A 163 -8.96 1.36 32.10
N GLY A 164 -9.87 2.08 32.71
CA GLY A 164 -9.78 2.39 34.13
C GLY A 164 -11.09 2.98 34.70
N GLU A 165 -11.04 3.37 35.95
CA GLU A 165 -12.21 3.93 36.65
C GLU A 165 -12.79 5.18 36.00
N SER A 166 -11.96 5.96 35.32
CA SER A 166 -12.36 7.15 34.54
C SER A 166 -13.24 6.83 33.33
N SER A 167 -13.18 5.61 32.82
CA SER A 167 -13.98 5.13 31.69
C SER A 167 -15.23 4.39 32.04
N PHE A 168 -15.41 4.02 33.34
CA PHE A 168 -16.57 3.26 33.79
C PHE A 168 -17.88 4.06 33.63
N GLY A 169 -18.89 3.40 33.11
CA GLY A 169 -20.20 3.98 32.83
C GLY A 169 -20.28 4.87 31.57
N LYS A 170 -19.17 5.11 30.87
CA LYS A 170 -19.17 5.88 29.61
C LYS A 170 -19.32 4.94 28.42
N PRO A 171 -20.41 5.06 27.64
CA PRO A 171 -20.61 4.22 26.47
C PRO A 171 -19.66 4.65 25.35
N VAL A 172 -18.98 3.69 24.74
CA VAL A 172 -18.17 3.83 23.52
C VAL A 172 -18.93 3.16 22.40
N LEU A 173 -19.29 3.92 21.38
CA LEU A 173 -19.89 3.39 20.15
C LEU A 173 -18.78 2.82 19.28
N VAL A 174 -18.79 1.52 19.07
CA VAL A 174 -17.88 0.80 18.21
C VAL A 174 -18.58 0.52 16.90
N THR A 175 -18.06 1.05 15.81
CA THR A 175 -18.59 0.84 14.46
C THR A 175 -17.55 0.12 13.62
N CYS A 176 -17.92 -1.02 13.06
CA CYS A 176 -17.12 -1.77 12.11
C CYS A 176 -17.76 -1.66 10.73
N LYS A 177 -16.98 -1.26 9.73
CA LYS A 177 -17.43 -1.10 8.36
C LYS A 177 -16.73 -2.08 7.43
N PRO A 178 -17.35 -2.46 6.28
CA PRO A 178 -16.71 -3.28 5.28
C PRO A 178 -15.37 -2.66 4.83
N PRO A 179 -14.30 -3.46 4.70
CA PRO A 179 -13.00 -2.95 4.26
C PRO A 179 -13.05 -2.22 2.93
N GLU A 180 -13.87 -2.67 1.98
CA GLU A 180 -14.03 -2.02 0.66
C GLU A 180 -14.62 -0.61 0.75
N GLU A 181 -15.62 -0.41 1.62
CA GLU A 181 -16.19 0.91 1.89
C GLU A 181 -15.11 1.83 2.46
N MET A 182 -14.32 1.30 3.41
CA MET A 182 -13.28 2.07 4.06
C MET A 182 -12.10 2.38 3.13
N VAL A 183 -11.75 1.49 2.19
CA VAL A 183 -10.77 1.78 1.14
C VAL A 183 -11.20 3.01 0.34
N SER A 184 -12.45 3.03 -0.10
CA SER A 184 -12.99 4.16 -0.87
C SER A 184 -13.04 5.45 -0.06
N PHE A 185 -13.42 5.35 1.22
CA PHE A 185 -13.46 6.48 2.15
C PHE A 185 -12.08 7.08 2.38
N TRP A 186 -11.06 6.26 2.68
CA TRP A 186 -9.71 6.75 2.94
C TRP A 186 -9.04 7.31 1.67
N LEU A 187 -9.25 6.69 0.52
CA LEU A 187 -8.74 7.22 -0.75
C LEU A 187 -9.38 8.57 -1.13
N TYR A 188 -10.64 8.79 -0.79
CA TYR A 188 -11.30 10.07 -0.99
C TYR A 188 -10.71 11.17 -0.09
N ASN A 189 -10.36 10.82 1.16
CA ASN A 189 -9.77 11.77 2.13
C ASN A 189 -8.25 11.94 1.97
N LEU A 190 -7.60 11.14 1.10
CA LEU A 190 -6.18 11.22 0.77
C LEU A 190 -5.96 12.14 -0.43
N GLU A 191 -5.31 13.27 -0.19
CA GLU A 191 -4.86 14.17 -1.23
C GLU A 191 -3.35 14.04 -1.42
N ILE A 192 -2.90 13.81 -2.67
CA ILE A 192 -1.48 13.72 -3.01
C ILE A 192 -1.16 14.78 -4.05
N LYS A 193 -0.19 15.65 -3.74
CA LYS A 193 0.26 16.72 -4.62
C LYS A 193 1.78 16.71 -4.74
N GLN A 194 2.27 16.97 -5.94
CA GLN A 194 3.68 17.28 -6.15
C GLN A 194 3.96 18.72 -5.69
N MET A 195 5.06 18.92 -4.96
CA MET A 195 5.36 20.21 -4.33
C MET A 195 5.91 21.24 -5.31
N SER A 196 6.67 20.80 -6.32
CA SER A 196 7.26 21.64 -7.38
C SER A 196 7.44 20.79 -8.63
N GLY A 197 7.36 21.40 -9.82
CA GLY A 197 7.46 20.70 -11.11
C GLY A 197 8.74 19.86 -11.29
N ASP A 198 9.85 20.28 -10.69
CA ASP A 198 11.16 19.64 -10.82
C ASP A 198 11.57 18.80 -9.61
N ALA A 199 10.81 18.87 -8.49
CA ALA A 199 11.14 18.15 -7.28
C ALA A 199 10.40 16.80 -7.22
N ALA A 200 11.13 15.71 -6.98
CA ALA A 200 10.56 14.39 -6.70
C ALA A 200 9.97 14.33 -5.26
N LEU A 201 9.31 15.42 -4.82
CA LEU A 201 8.71 15.56 -3.50
C LEU A 201 7.21 15.51 -3.62
N LEU A 202 6.60 14.56 -2.91
CA LEU A 202 5.15 14.42 -2.79
C LEU A 202 4.67 14.87 -1.41
N HIS A 203 3.63 15.68 -1.41
CA HIS A 203 2.83 16.00 -0.24
C HIS A 203 1.63 15.05 -0.18
N LEU A 204 1.62 14.21 0.84
CA LEU A 204 0.48 13.36 1.17
C LEU A 204 -0.29 14.05 2.29
N THR A 205 -1.56 14.31 2.06
CA THR A 205 -2.43 14.97 3.03
C THR A 205 -3.61 14.06 3.34
N MET A 206 -3.88 13.86 4.63
CA MET A 206 -5.00 13.07 5.12
C MET A 206 -5.89 13.92 6.00
N ASN A 207 -7.21 13.89 5.74
CA ASN A 207 -8.22 14.51 6.59
C ASN A 207 -8.97 13.42 7.35
N ASP A 208 -9.03 13.55 8.68
CA ASP A 208 -9.73 12.59 9.55
C ASP A 208 -10.27 13.25 10.82
N LEU A 209 -11.15 12.53 11.53
CA LEU A 209 -11.71 12.94 12.81
C LEU A 209 -10.70 12.77 13.96
N SER A 210 -9.71 11.90 13.80
CA SER A 210 -8.60 11.69 14.74
C SER A 210 -7.27 12.10 14.13
N PRO A 211 -6.54 13.06 14.73
CA PRO A 211 -5.23 13.48 14.23
C PRO A 211 -4.18 12.35 14.30
N THR A 212 -4.29 11.48 15.29
CA THR A 212 -3.39 10.33 15.48
C THR A 212 -3.64 9.29 14.38
N ARG A 213 -4.92 8.94 14.14
CA ARG A 213 -5.27 7.99 13.06
C ARG A 213 -4.85 8.49 11.68
N ALA A 214 -5.03 9.79 11.41
CA ALA A 214 -4.56 10.38 10.15
C ALA A 214 -3.05 10.26 9.97
N ALA A 215 -2.27 10.45 11.03
CA ALA A 215 -0.81 10.27 10.99
C ALA A 215 -0.44 8.80 10.78
N ASP A 216 -1.02 7.89 11.56
CA ASP A 216 -0.76 6.44 11.47
C ASP A 216 -1.09 5.88 10.08
N ILE A 217 -2.19 6.35 9.45
CA ILE A 217 -2.55 5.94 8.08
C ILE A 217 -1.51 6.42 7.08
N LEU A 218 -1.02 7.66 7.18
CA LEU A 218 0.02 8.16 6.29
C LEU A 218 1.34 7.42 6.49
N ASP A 219 1.75 7.18 7.72
CA ASP A 219 3.01 6.48 8.03
C ASP A 219 2.95 5.02 7.60
N MET A 220 1.80 4.35 7.83
CA MET A 220 1.59 2.98 7.39
C MET A 220 1.53 2.88 5.86
N LEU A 221 0.91 3.85 5.19
CA LEU A 221 0.85 3.91 3.72
C LEU A 221 2.25 4.00 3.12
N ILE A 222 3.10 4.86 3.68
CA ILE A 222 4.51 5.01 3.26
C ILE A 222 5.29 3.72 3.54
N THR A 223 5.06 3.10 4.70
CA THR A 223 5.72 1.84 5.08
C THR A 223 5.38 0.72 4.10
N ILE A 224 4.10 0.50 3.83
CA ILE A 224 3.64 -0.54 2.91
C ILE A 224 4.12 -0.26 1.48
N TYR A 225 4.08 1.01 1.04
CA TYR A 225 4.63 1.40 -0.26
C TYR A 225 6.11 1.00 -0.38
N ASN A 226 6.93 1.28 0.64
CA ASN A 226 8.34 0.90 0.65
C ASN A 226 8.53 -0.62 0.67
N GLU A 227 7.75 -1.35 1.46
CA GLU A 227 7.78 -2.82 1.50
C GLU A 227 7.46 -3.43 0.13
N GLU A 228 6.42 -2.96 -0.55
CA GLU A 228 6.06 -3.43 -1.89
C GLU A 228 7.13 -3.08 -2.93
N ALA A 229 7.71 -1.88 -2.87
CA ALA A 229 8.80 -1.48 -3.76
C ALA A 229 10.05 -2.37 -3.59
N ILE A 230 10.39 -2.76 -2.35
CA ILE A 230 11.50 -3.69 -2.07
C ILE A 230 11.15 -5.09 -2.60
N LYS A 231 9.93 -5.55 -2.36
CA LYS A 231 9.46 -6.87 -2.82
C LYS A 231 9.49 -6.98 -4.35
N ASP A 232 9.05 -5.93 -5.05
CA ASP A 232 9.08 -5.88 -6.52
C ASP A 232 10.52 -5.90 -7.06
N LYS A 233 11.43 -5.14 -6.45
CA LYS A 233 12.85 -5.16 -6.82
C LYS A 233 13.47 -6.54 -6.61
N ASN A 234 13.17 -7.19 -5.49
CA ASN A 234 13.66 -8.54 -5.21
C ASN A 234 13.10 -9.55 -6.23
N ARG A 235 11.83 -9.45 -6.57
CA ARG A 235 11.20 -10.32 -7.59
C ARG A 235 11.87 -10.15 -8.95
N ILE A 236 12.12 -8.90 -9.37
CA ILE A 236 12.83 -8.61 -10.63
C ILE A 236 14.24 -9.21 -10.59
N ALA A 237 14.98 -9.05 -9.49
CA ALA A 237 16.33 -9.58 -9.35
C ALA A 237 16.36 -11.12 -9.41
N VAL A 238 15.43 -11.79 -8.74
CA VAL A 238 15.31 -13.27 -8.77
C VAL A 238 14.97 -13.75 -10.18
N ASN A 239 13.95 -13.16 -10.82
CA ASN A 239 13.56 -13.55 -12.17
C ASN A 239 14.69 -13.30 -13.19
N THR A 240 15.45 -12.21 -13.02
CA THR A 240 16.61 -11.91 -13.87
C THR A 240 17.73 -12.93 -13.67
N ALA A 241 18.00 -13.31 -12.43
CA ALA A 241 19.02 -14.32 -12.13
C ALA A 241 18.63 -15.69 -12.71
N GLU A 242 17.37 -16.07 -12.59
CA GLU A 242 16.83 -17.31 -13.16
C GLU A 242 16.92 -17.30 -14.69
N PHE A 243 16.51 -16.22 -15.34
CA PHE A 243 16.65 -16.05 -16.79
C PHE A 243 18.11 -16.15 -17.25
N ILE A 244 19.03 -15.50 -16.53
CA ILE A 244 20.46 -15.56 -16.87
C ILE A 244 20.98 -17.01 -16.74
N LYS A 245 20.57 -17.72 -15.67
CA LYS A 245 20.95 -19.11 -15.45
C LYS A 245 20.46 -20.04 -16.59
N GLU A 246 19.20 -19.91 -16.98
CA GLU A 246 18.63 -20.66 -18.10
C GLU A 246 19.39 -20.35 -19.41
N ARG A 247 19.69 -19.06 -19.65
CA ARG A 247 20.41 -18.65 -20.86
C ARG A 247 21.83 -19.19 -20.90
N LEU A 248 22.52 -19.22 -19.75
CA LEU A 248 23.85 -19.83 -19.65
C LEU A 248 23.83 -21.32 -19.97
N GLN A 249 22.86 -22.07 -19.48
CA GLN A 249 22.72 -23.49 -19.81
C GLN A 249 22.54 -23.75 -21.31
N ILE A 250 21.76 -22.90 -21.97
CA ILE A 250 21.57 -22.99 -23.43
C ILE A 250 22.90 -22.73 -24.16
N ILE A 251 23.61 -21.67 -23.77
CA ILE A 251 24.89 -21.30 -24.39
C ILE A 251 25.94 -22.39 -24.13
N GLU A 252 26.01 -22.97 -22.94
CA GLU A 252 26.92 -24.10 -22.63
C GLU A 252 26.62 -25.32 -23.49
N HIS A 253 25.35 -25.61 -23.72
CA HIS A 253 24.96 -26.70 -24.60
C HIS A 253 25.32 -26.43 -26.07
N GLU A 254 25.04 -25.22 -26.58
CA GLU A 254 25.40 -24.80 -27.93
C GLU A 254 26.93 -24.83 -28.14
N LEU A 255 27.69 -24.34 -27.13
CA LEU A 255 29.16 -24.35 -27.18
C LEU A 255 29.70 -25.78 -27.24
N GLY A 256 29.18 -26.69 -26.38
CA GLY A 256 29.56 -28.09 -26.38
C GLY A 256 29.26 -28.79 -27.71
N SER A 257 28.14 -28.46 -28.36
CA SER A 257 27.80 -28.95 -29.69
C SER A 257 28.84 -28.45 -30.77
N VAL A 258 29.15 -27.16 -30.73
CA VAL A 258 30.14 -26.58 -31.68
C VAL A 258 31.53 -27.15 -31.44
N GLU A 259 31.96 -27.38 -30.19
CA GLU A 259 33.24 -28.03 -29.87
C GLU A 259 33.29 -29.45 -30.42
N THR A 260 32.20 -30.22 -30.30
CA THR A 260 32.10 -31.57 -30.87
C THR A 260 32.18 -31.56 -32.41
N ASP A 261 31.46 -30.64 -33.04
CA ASP A 261 31.48 -30.47 -34.48
C ASP A 261 32.91 -30.10 -34.99
N ILE A 262 33.63 -29.25 -34.25
CA ILE A 262 35.03 -28.88 -34.56
C ILE A 262 35.96 -30.09 -34.40
N GLU A 263 35.78 -30.92 -33.33
CA GLU A 263 36.55 -32.15 -33.13
C GLU A 263 36.32 -33.17 -34.27
N ASP A 264 35.07 -33.38 -34.64
CA ASP A 264 34.71 -34.28 -35.72
C ASP A 264 35.27 -33.81 -37.07
N LEU A 265 35.25 -32.49 -37.34
CA LEU A 265 35.86 -31.91 -38.52
C LEU A 265 37.39 -32.09 -38.54
N LYS A 266 38.06 -31.89 -37.40
CA LYS A 266 39.51 -32.17 -37.25
C LYS A 266 39.86 -33.62 -37.45
N ARG A 267 39.03 -34.54 -36.92
CA ARG A 267 39.19 -36.01 -37.14
C ARG A 267 39.00 -36.41 -38.60
N ALA A 268 38.00 -35.87 -39.28
CA ALA A 268 37.74 -36.11 -40.71
C ALA A 268 38.88 -35.62 -41.60
N ASN A 269 39.60 -34.58 -41.20
CA ASN A 269 40.75 -34.04 -41.95
C ASN A 269 42.11 -34.53 -41.46
N ASN A 270 42.17 -35.74 -40.89
CA ASN A 270 43.41 -36.41 -40.45
C ASN A 270 44.23 -35.58 -39.42
N GLY A 271 43.56 -34.76 -38.60
CA GLY A 271 44.23 -33.98 -37.55
C GLY A 271 45.00 -32.77 -38.07
N VAL A 272 44.87 -32.40 -39.30
CA VAL A 272 45.50 -31.18 -39.84
C VAL A 272 44.71 -29.96 -39.35
N ASP A 273 45.36 -29.09 -38.62
CA ASP A 273 44.78 -27.83 -38.16
C ASP A 273 44.38 -27.00 -39.40
N ILE A 274 43.12 -26.53 -39.45
CA ILE A 274 42.57 -25.79 -40.59
C ILE A 274 43.43 -24.55 -40.93
N ASP A 275 43.97 -23.89 -39.91
CA ASP A 275 44.87 -22.76 -40.05
C ASP A 275 46.21 -23.16 -40.65
N MET A 276 46.72 -24.36 -40.32
CA MET A 276 47.93 -24.92 -40.86
C MET A 276 47.71 -25.39 -42.31
N ALA A 277 46.57 -26.02 -42.61
CA ALA A 277 46.19 -26.42 -43.97
C ALA A 277 46.00 -25.20 -44.88
N ALA A 278 45.29 -24.16 -44.39
CA ALA A 278 45.13 -22.93 -45.16
C ALA A 278 46.47 -22.23 -45.41
N GLY A 279 47.37 -22.23 -44.41
CA GLY A 279 48.73 -21.73 -44.56
C GLY A 279 49.56 -22.48 -45.61
N MET A 280 49.48 -23.83 -45.63
CA MET A 280 50.12 -24.67 -46.63
C MET A 280 49.57 -24.42 -48.05
N TYR A 281 48.26 -24.37 -48.20
CA TYR A 281 47.63 -24.06 -49.50
C TYR A 281 48.01 -22.67 -50.03
N ILE A 282 48.12 -21.67 -49.17
CA ILE A 282 48.58 -20.33 -49.56
C ILE A 282 50.07 -20.35 -49.98
N GLN A 283 50.87 -21.13 -49.27
CA GLN A 283 52.27 -21.24 -49.55
C GLN A 283 52.52 -21.99 -50.86
N ASP A 284 51.87 -23.14 -51.09
CA ASP A 284 51.91 -23.90 -52.34
C ASP A 284 51.43 -23.05 -53.53
N SER A 285 50.32 -22.30 -53.34
CA SER A 285 49.83 -21.39 -54.39
C SER A 285 50.86 -20.33 -54.82
N ARG A 286 51.57 -19.77 -53.83
CA ARG A 286 52.65 -18.79 -54.09
C ARG A 286 53.86 -19.43 -54.77
N GLU A 287 54.19 -20.66 -54.44
CA GLU A 287 55.28 -21.39 -55.05
C GLU A 287 54.96 -21.75 -56.48
N TYR A 288 53.70 -22.17 -56.77
CA TYR A 288 53.23 -22.36 -58.13
C TYR A 288 53.19 -21.07 -58.92
N GLU A 289 52.78 -19.94 -58.39
CA GLU A 289 52.83 -18.63 -59.08
C GLU A 289 54.25 -18.16 -59.34
N SER A 290 55.21 -18.41 -58.46
CA SER A 290 56.61 -18.09 -58.67
C SER A 290 57.23 -18.95 -59.72
N SER A 291 56.91 -20.25 -59.78
CA SER A 291 57.39 -21.20 -60.76
C SER A 291 56.88 -20.90 -62.20
N ILE A 292 55.63 -20.40 -62.30
CA ILE A 292 55.06 -19.95 -63.53
C ILE A 292 55.77 -18.68 -64.05
N LYS A 293 56.13 -17.76 -63.14
CA LYS A 293 56.88 -16.54 -63.49
C LYS A 293 58.31 -16.76 -63.91
N GLU A 294 58.95 -17.90 -63.57
CA GLU A 294 60.29 -18.27 -63.98
C GLU A 294 60.30 -18.97 -65.38
N LEU A 295 59.16 -19.39 -65.89
CA LEU A 295 59.01 -20.09 -67.17
C LEU A 295 58.55 -19.18 -68.34
N ASP A 296 58.16 -17.91 -68.06
CA ASP A 296 57.91 -16.86 -69.06
C ASP A 296 59.14 -15.92 -69.18
#